data_c93c35de450efae324d82b182c05a1ef
#
_entry.id   c93c35de450efae324d82b182c05a1ef
#
_cell.length_a   1.000
_cell.length_b   1.000
_cell.length_c   1.000
_cell.angle_alpha   90.00
_cell.angle_beta   90.00
_cell.angle_gamma   90.00
#
_symmetry.space_group_name_H-M   'P 1'
#
loop_
_entity.id
_entity.type
_entity.pdbx_description
1 polymer ?
#
loop_
_entity_poly.entity_id
_entity_poly.type
_entity_poly.pdbx_seq_one_letter_code
_entity_poly.pdbx_strand_id
1 'polypeptide(L)'
;IRPFIASREAFLKGALLIENNAEYALRENFIFSSNLKYSIADNFDDLTIPPEDTYPAQVRSDIKEYLRDFGDGIIIGRAQLDYYFTPKKNHHLRFSGGILEEMFNGVGFEYLYYKEGSNYAIGFEVFDVQKRDYEMRFGSLDYKNVTSHLNLHFRNYGRLPFDTKISFGEYLAGDEGITIDLSRTFSNGTKFGVFASFTDVSSEQFGEGSFDKGIYFNIPIFGNYINYSWRPLTKDPGAKLIRKNNLHDLLVKFRPIN
;
A
#
# COMPACT_ATOMS: atom_id res chain seq x y z
N ILE A 1 -1.73 17.45 4.89
CA ILE A 1 -0.95 17.95 3.72
C ILE A 1 -0.51 16.73 2.91
N ARG A 2 -0.70 16.78 1.60
CA ARG A 2 -0.21 15.79 0.63
C ARG A 2 0.88 16.43 -0.22
N PRO A 3 2.17 16.17 0.06
CA PRO A 3 3.25 16.67 -0.77
C PRO A 3 3.44 15.79 -2.02
N PHE A 4 3.85 16.43 -3.11
CA PHE A 4 4.35 15.78 -4.31
C PHE A 4 5.69 16.42 -4.67
N ILE A 5 6.77 15.64 -4.56
CA ILE A 5 8.14 16.13 -4.60
C ILE A 5 8.81 15.67 -5.89
N ALA A 6 9.70 16.50 -6.42
CA ALA A 6 10.54 16.21 -7.60
C ALA A 6 9.74 16.00 -8.90
N SER A 7 8.66 16.75 -9.09
CA SER A 7 8.05 16.85 -10.42
C SER A 7 8.95 17.66 -11.36
N ARG A 8 8.82 17.45 -12.67
CA ARG A 8 9.57 18.23 -13.66
C ARG A 8 9.13 19.70 -13.70
N GLU A 9 7.91 19.97 -13.28
CA GLU A 9 7.27 21.29 -13.30
C GLU A 9 7.69 22.15 -12.11
N ALA A 10 7.86 21.54 -10.94
CA ALA A 10 8.31 22.21 -9.72
C ALA A 10 8.92 21.22 -8.73
N PHE A 11 9.88 21.68 -7.91
CA PHE A 11 10.48 20.86 -6.86
C PHE A 11 9.46 20.38 -5.83
N LEU A 12 8.50 21.25 -5.45
CA LEU A 12 7.47 20.93 -4.47
C LEU A 12 6.09 21.38 -4.98
N LYS A 13 5.20 20.40 -5.08
CA LYS A 13 3.77 20.59 -5.25
C LYS A 13 3.04 19.94 -4.09
N GLY A 14 1.77 20.29 -3.88
CA GLY A 14 1.02 19.69 -2.78
C GLY A 14 -0.42 20.15 -2.70
N ALA A 15 -1.17 19.48 -1.83
CA ALA A 15 -2.53 19.84 -1.48
C ALA A 15 -2.71 19.98 0.04
N LEU A 16 -3.54 20.90 0.45
CA LEU A 16 -4.08 21.00 1.80
C LEU A 16 -5.44 20.32 1.82
N LEU A 17 -5.57 19.29 2.64
CA LEU A 17 -6.73 18.41 2.67
C LEU A 17 -7.44 18.43 4.02
N ILE A 18 -8.75 18.22 3.98
CA ILE A 18 -9.50 17.60 5.08
C ILE A 18 -9.63 16.10 4.75
N GLU A 19 -9.26 15.26 5.70
CA GLU A 19 -9.32 13.79 5.54
C GLU A 19 -10.13 13.19 6.70
N ASN A 20 -11.14 12.41 6.36
CA ASN A 20 -11.93 11.64 7.29
C ASN A 20 -11.63 10.15 7.14
N ASN A 21 -11.10 9.54 8.18
CA ASN A 21 -10.88 8.10 8.27
C ASN A 21 -11.84 7.53 9.29
N ALA A 22 -12.67 6.57 8.91
CA ALA A 22 -13.62 5.93 9.80
C ALA A 22 -13.59 4.40 9.64
N GLU A 23 -13.77 3.71 10.76
CA GLU A 23 -13.93 2.26 10.83
C GLU A 23 -15.16 1.93 11.65
N TYR A 24 -16.00 1.07 11.10
CA TYR A 24 -17.24 0.62 11.74
C TYR A 24 -17.25 -0.90 11.83
N ALA A 25 -17.28 -1.43 13.04
CA ALA A 25 -17.57 -2.84 13.28
C ALA A 25 -19.07 -3.07 13.08
N LEU A 26 -19.46 -3.58 11.92
CA LEU A 26 -20.85 -3.88 11.59
C LEU A 26 -21.33 -5.11 12.38
N ARG A 27 -20.43 -6.07 12.59
CA ARG A 27 -20.57 -7.27 13.42
C ARG A 27 -19.20 -7.68 13.91
N GLU A 28 -19.11 -8.70 14.78
CA GLU A 28 -17.85 -9.19 15.37
C GLU A 28 -16.75 -9.46 14.31
N ASN A 29 -17.14 -9.95 13.12
CA ASN A 29 -16.22 -10.34 12.06
C ASN A 29 -16.27 -9.45 10.82
N PHE A 30 -17.13 -8.41 10.81
CA PHE A 30 -17.30 -7.50 9.69
C PHE A 30 -16.86 -6.09 10.07
N ILE A 31 -15.89 -5.56 9.35
CA ILE A 31 -15.40 -4.18 9.49
C ILE A 31 -15.58 -3.45 8.17
N PHE A 32 -16.28 -2.32 8.22
CA PHE A 32 -16.30 -1.36 7.11
C PHE A 32 -15.29 -0.25 7.39
N SER A 33 -14.41 0.02 6.43
CA SER A 33 -13.40 1.07 6.50
C SER A 33 -13.64 2.10 5.40
N SER A 34 -13.66 3.38 5.75
CA SER A 34 -13.76 4.48 4.79
C SER A 34 -12.62 5.47 4.95
N ASN A 35 -12.25 6.10 3.84
CA ASN A 35 -11.35 7.24 3.78
C ASN A 35 -11.90 8.22 2.75
N LEU A 36 -12.33 9.39 3.22
CA LEU A 36 -12.85 10.46 2.39
C LEU A 36 -11.89 11.65 2.49
N LYS A 37 -11.60 12.28 1.35
CA LYS A 37 -10.72 13.44 1.27
C LYS A 37 -11.44 14.58 0.55
N TYR A 38 -11.12 15.79 0.98
CA TYR A 38 -11.56 17.02 0.32
C TYR A 38 -10.37 17.96 0.22
N SER A 39 -10.03 18.39 -0.99
CA SER A 39 -8.98 19.39 -1.21
C SER A 39 -9.52 20.76 -0.85
N ILE A 40 -8.80 21.51 0.02
CA ILE A 40 -9.08 22.91 0.31
C ILE A 40 -8.35 23.79 -0.68
N ALA A 41 -7.12 23.42 -1.03
CA ALA A 41 -6.27 24.10 -1.98
C ALA A 41 -5.17 23.15 -2.44
N ASP A 42 -4.82 23.23 -3.70
CA ASP A 42 -3.69 22.52 -4.29
C ASP A 42 -3.05 23.35 -5.42
N ASN A 43 -1.96 22.86 -5.98
CA ASN A 43 -1.24 23.46 -7.09
C ASN A 43 -0.82 22.40 -8.11
N PHE A 44 -1.75 21.52 -8.48
CA PHE A 44 -1.51 20.41 -9.39
C PHE A 44 -1.90 20.67 -10.85
N ASP A 45 -2.57 21.79 -11.16
CA ASP A 45 -3.19 22.07 -12.48
C ASP A 45 -2.21 22.05 -13.66
N ASP A 46 -0.92 22.35 -13.44
CA ASP A 46 0.12 22.42 -14.45
C ASP A 46 0.99 21.15 -14.55
N LEU A 47 0.55 20.05 -13.93
CA LEU A 47 1.26 18.76 -14.03
C LEU A 47 1.22 18.24 -15.46
N THR A 48 2.41 17.95 -16.02
CA THR A 48 2.55 17.33 -17.34
C THR A 48 2.27 15.84 -17.25
N ILE A 49 1.28 15.41 -18.01
CA ILE A 49 0.85 14.01 -18.05
C ILE A 49 1.84 13.17 -18.87
N PRO A 50 2.29 12.02 -18.37
CA PRO A 50 3.15 11.13 -19.13
C PRO A 50 2.40 10.50 -20.31
N PRO A 51 3.10 10.03 -21.36
CA PRO A 51 2.49 9.28 -22.46
C PRO A 51 1.74 8.05 -21.96
N GLU A 52 0.57 7.75 -22.54
CA GLU A 52 -0.26 6.61 -22.16
C GLU A 52 0.30 5.24 -22.55
N ASP A 53 1.12 5.19 -23.59
CA ASP A 53 1.59 3.95 -24.22
C ASP A 53 2.94 3.52 -23.64
N THR A 54 2.91 2.83 -22.51
CA THR A 54 4.10 2.31 -21.84
C THR A 54 3.93 0.86 -21.41
N TYR A 55 5.01 0.09 -21.45
CA TYR A 55 5.12 -1.21 -20.80
C TYR A 55 6.18 -1.12 -19.67
N PRO A 56 5.94 -1.69 -18.49
CA PRO A 56 4.72 -2.38 -18.05
C PRO A 56 3.53 -1.43 -17.93
N ALA A 57 2.31 -1.99 -17.73
CA ALA A 57 1.09 -1.19 -17.60
C ALA A 57 1.23 -0.08 -16.54
N GLN A 58 0.75 1.12 -16.86
CA GLN A 58 0.78 2.25 -15.95
C GLN A 58 -0.19 2.05 -14.79
N VAL A 59 0.31 1.59 -13.66
CA VAL A 59 -0.48 1.33 -12.45
C VAL A 59 -0.19 2.31 -11.32
N ARG A 60 0.94 3.05 -11.41
CA ARG A 60 1.37 4.08 -10.45
C ARG A 60 1.99 5.29 -11.14
N SER A 61 2.63 5.13 -12.29
CA SER A 61 3.31 6.23 -12.98
C SER A 61 2.38 7.31 -13.51
N ASP A 62 1.11 6.98 -13.73
CA ASP A 62 0.04 7.90 -14.09
C ASP A 62 -0.59 8.64 -12.89
N ILE A 63 0.08 8.67 -11.74
CA ILE A 63 -0.38 9.39 -10.53
C ILE A 63 -0.71 10.86 -10.80
N LYS A 64 -0.08 11.48 -11.78
CA LYS A 64 -0.32 12.87 -12.14
C LYS A 64 -1.73 13.11 -12.68
N GLU A 65 -2.34 12.13 -13.35
CA GLU A 65 -3.74 12.17 -13.79
C GLU A 65 -4.68 12.28 -12.57
N TYR A 66 -4.45 11.46 -11.56
CA TYR A 66 -5.21 11.48 -10.31
C TYR A 66 -4.99 12.77 -9.50
N LEU A 67 -3.82 13.38 -9.62
CA LEU A 67 -3.52 14.62 -8.90
C LEU A 67 -4.12 15.84 -9.59
N ARG A 68 -4.22 15.86 -10.92
CA ARG A 68 -4.79 16.99 -11.66
C ARG A 68 -6.26 17.23 -11.31
N ASP A 69 -7.02 16.14 -11.15
CA ASP A 69 -8.45 16.23 -10.79
C ASP A 69 -8.69 16.27 -9.27
N PHE A 70 -7.61 16.40 -8.49
CA PHE A 70 -7.63 16.32 -7.03
C PHE A 70 -8.48 17.40 -6.35
N GLY A 71 -8.61 18.56 -6.97
CA GLY A 71 -9.39 19.71 -6.47
C GLY A 71 -10.89 19.63 -6.74
N ASP A 72 -11.38 18.70 -7.55
CA ASP A 72 -12.73 18.72 -8.13
C ASP A 72 -13.83 18.17 -7.21
N GLY A 73 -13.58 18.02 -5.92
CA GLY A 73 -14.60 17.64 -4.96
C GLY A 73 -14.17 16.58 -3.94
N ILE A 74 -15.11 15.72 -3.56
CA ILE A 74 -14.84 14.67 -2.58
C ILE A 74 -14.19 13.47 -3.27
N ILE A 75 -13.04 13.07 -2.77
CA ILE A 75 -12.29 11.90 -3.17
C ILE A 75 -12.60 10.74 -2.22
N ILE A 76 -12.94 9.59 -2.76
CA ILE A 76 -13.10 8.36 -1.99
C ILE A 76 -11.78 7.62 -2.04
N GLY A 77 -10.93 7.81 -1.03
CA GLY A 77 -9.65 7.12 -0.92
C GLY A 77 -9.80 5.64 -0.57
N ARG A 78 -10.91 5.28 0.13
CA ARG A 78 -11.28 3.89 0.47
C ARG A 78 -12.75 3.81 0.82
N ALA A 79 -13.38 2.68 0.42
CA ALA A 79 -14.68 2.22 0.91
C ALA A 79 -14.65 0.69 0.85
N GLN A 80 -14.13 0.05 1.91
CA GLN A 80 -13.75 -1.36 1.93
C GLN A 80 -14.54 -2.08 3.03
N LEU A 81 -15.08 -3.24 2.68
CA LEU A 81 -15.68 -4.18 3.62
C LEU A 81 -14.74 -5.38 3.81
N ASP A 82 -14.42 -5.70 5.06
CA ASP A 82 -13.59 -6.82 5.45
C ASP A 82 -14.41 -7.83 6.27
N TYR A 83 -14.25 -9.12 5.96
CA TYR A 83 -14.75 -10.23 6.76
C TYR A 83 -13.59 -11.07 7.28
N TYR A 84 -13.51 -11.24 8.59
CA TYR A 84 -12.44 -11.99 9.27
C TYR A 84 -12.94 -13.32 9.76
N PHE A 85 -12.14 -14.37 9.57
CA PHE A 85 -12.47 -15.71 10.00
C PHE A 85 -11.23 -16.47 10.48
N THR A 86 -11.35 -17.15 11.64
CA THR A 86 -10.28 -17.97 12.22
C THR A 86 -10.74 -19.42 12.30
N PRO A 87 -10.55 -20.24 11.23
CA PRO A 87 -11.07 -21.61 11.16
C PRO A 87 -10.41 -22.54 12.16
N LYS A 88 -9.18 -22.27 12.54
CA LYS A 88 -8.36 -23.06 13.45
C LYS A 88 -7.33 -22.16 14.14
N LYS A 89 -6.90 -22.54 15.34
CA LYS A 89 -5.83 -21.85 16.07
C LYS A 89 -4.63 -21.57 15.18
N ASN A 90 -4.14 -20.31 15.19
CA ASN A 90 -3.03 -19.79 14.40
C ASN A 90 -3.28 -19.66 12.88
N HIS A 91 -4.49 -19.95 12.39
CA HIS A 91 -4.85 -19.85 10.97
C HIS A 91 -5.92 -18.78 10.81
N HIS A 92 -5.61 -17.72 10.11
CA HIS A 92 -6.48 -16.56 9.98
C HIS A 92 -6.76 -16.29 8.51
N LEU A 93 -7.99 -15.91 8.21
CA LEU A 93 -8.49 -15.59 6.88
C LEU A 93 -9.13 -14.21 6.89
N ARG A 94 -8.99 -13.49 5.79
CA ARG A 94 -9.71 -12.26 5.53
C ARG A 94 -10.21 -12.26 4.08
N PHE A 95 -11.47 -11.87 3.91
CA PHE A 95 -12.05 -11.54 2.62
C PHE A 95 -12.29 -10.03 2.59
N SER A 96 -11.96 -9.39 1.49
CA SER A 96 -12.09 -7.95 1.34
C SER A 96 -12.76 -7.61 0.02
N GLY A 97 -13.53 -6.52 -0.01
CA GLY A 97 -14.12 -6.04 -1.27
C GLY A 97 -14.51 -4.58 -1.20
N GLY A 98 -14.51 -3.94 -2.36
CA GLY A 98 -14.89 -2.54 -2.55
C GLY A 98 -13.76 -1.67 -3.09
N ILE A 99 -13.76 -0.39 -2.73
CA ILE A 99 -12.68 0.55 -3.06
C ILE A 99 -11.56 0.32 -2.05
N LEU A 100 -10.48 -0.32 -2.51
CA LEU A 100 -9.37 -0.76 -1.66
C LEU A 100 -8.37 0.37 -1.40
N GLU A 101 -8.16 1.22 -2.42
CA GLU A 101 -7.28 2.39 -2.39
C GLU A 101 -7.70 3.44 -3.42
N GLU A 102 -6.94 4.55 -3.53
CA GLU A 102 -7.26 5.64 -4.47
C GLU A 102 -7.31 5.19 -5.93
N MET A 103 -6.41 4.29 -6.34
CA MET A 103 -6.22 3.90 -7.73
C MET A 103 -6.86 2.54 -8.08
N PHE A 104 -7.28 1.73 -7.09
CA PHE A 104 -7.82 0.40 -7.33
C PHE A 104 -9.03 0.07 -6.46
N ASN A 105 -10.04 -0.50 -7.09
CA ASN A 105 -11.10 -1.26 -6.46
C ASN A 105 -10.89 -2.77 -6.70
N GLY A 106 -11.63 -3.62 -6.01
CA GLY A 106 -11.52 -5.05 -6.23
C GLY A 106 -12.07 -5.89 -5.10
N VAL A 107 -11.83 -7.18 -5.23
CA VAL A 107 -12.15 -8.20 -4.22
C VAL A 107 -10.95 -9.10 -4.01
N GLY A 108 -10.81 -9.62 -2.81
CA GLY A 108 -9.68 -10.51 -2.57
C GLY A 108 -9.76 -11.25 -1.24
N PHE A 109 -8.75 -12.04 -1.08
CA PHE A 109 -8.61 -12.98 0.01
C PHE A 109 -7.19 -12.92 0.54
N GLU A 110 -7.06 -13.07 1.87
CA GLU A 110 -5.79 -13.16 2.56
C GLU A 110 -5.84 -14.30 3.57
N TYR A 111 -4.77 -15.07 3.64
CA TYR A 111 -4.51 -16.09 4.64
C TYR A 111 -3.24 -15.75 5.40
N LEU A 112 -3.24 -15.98 6.70
CA LEU A 112 -2.08 -15.87 7.56
C LEU A 112 -1.98 -17.05 8.53
N TYR A 113 -0.82 -17.69 8.53
CA TYR A 113 -0.40 -18.54 9.63
C TYR A 113 0.51 -17.77 10.57
N TYR A 114 0.08 -17.61 11.80
CA TYR A 114 0.86 -16.98 12.85
C TYR A 114 0.61 -17.64 14.20
N LYS A 115 1.67 -18.18 14.79
CA LYS A 115 1.64 -18.71 16.17
C LYS A 115 2.12 -17.62 17.11
N GLU A 116 1.30 -17.25 18.08
CA GLU A 116 1.65 -16.27 19.10
C GLU A 116 2.99 -16.60 19.77
N GLY A 117 3.84 -15.61 19.92
CA GLY A 117 5.19 -15.74 20.48
C GLY A 117 6.23 -16.33 19.52
N SER A 118 5.88 -16.68 18.27
CA SER A 118 6.87 -17.03 17.25
C SER A 118 7.56 -15.77 16.72
N ASN A 119 8.70 -15.95 16.09
CA ASN A 119 9.44 -14.89 15.42
C ASN A 119 9.22 -14.91 13.88
N TYR A 120 8.26 -15.70 13.40
CA TYR A 120 7.88 -15.77 11.99
C TYR A 120 6.38 -15.86 11.81
N ALA A 121 5.93 -15.42 10.64
CA ALA A 121 4.59 -15.63 10.13
C ALA A 121 4.64 -15.88 8.62
N ILE A 122 3.67 -16.62 8.09
CA ILE A 122 3.57 -16.94 6.67
C ILE A 122 2.18 -16.52 6.21
N GLY A 123 2.14 -15.69 5.17
CA GLY A 123 0.90 -15.18 4.59
C GLY A 123 0.79 -15.49 3.11
N PHE A 124 -0.43 -15.58 2.62
CA PHE A 124 -0.75 -15.64 1.21
C PHE A 124 -1.90 -14.68 0.93
N GLU A 125 -1.86 -14.00 -0.19
CA GLU A 125 -2.90 -13.07 -0.62
C GLU A 125 -3.15 -13.16 -2.12
N VAL A 126 -4.40 -12.95 -2.51
CA VAL A 126 -4.81 -12.82 -3.91
C VAL A 126 -5.92 -11.80 -4.02
N PHE A 127 -5.82 -10.90 -4.99
CA PHE A 127 -6.78 -9.83 -5.24
C PHE A 127 -7.03 -9.68 -6.73
N ASP A 128 -8.31 -9.78 -7.13
CA ASP A 128 -8.78 -9.37 -8.45
C ASP A 128 -9.10 -7.88 -8.36
N VAL A 129 -8.37 -7.06 -9.09
CA VAL A 129 -8.41 -5.61 -9.01
C VAL A 129 -8.71 -4.96 -10.34
N GLN A 130 -9.42 -3.85 -10.28
CA GLN A 130 -9.68 -2.98 -11.42
C GLN A 130 -9.23 -1.57 -11.10
N LYS A 131 -8.57 -0.93 -12.06
CA LYS A 131 -8.13 0.45 -11.95
C LYS A 131 -9.33 1.39 -11.93
N ARG A 132 -9.30 2.36 -11.02
CA ARG A 132 -10.34 3.37 -10.88
C ARG A 132 -10.10 4.53 -11.86
N ASP A 133 -11.16 5.26 -12.16
CA ASP A 133 -11.06 6.50 -12.90
C ASP A 133 -10.27 7.57 -12.13
N TYR A 134 -9.86 8.61 -12.84
CA TYR A 134 -9.03 9.68 -12.30
C TYR A 134 -9.79 10.60 -11.34
N GLU A 135 -11.13 10.63 -11.40
CA GLU A 135 -11.96 11.39 -10.45
C GLU A 135 -11.97 10.78 -9.04
N MET A 136 -11.48 9.55 -8.88
CA MET A 136 -11.42 8.81 -7.61
C MET A 136 -12.77 8.71 -6.86
N ARG A 137 -13.88 8.57 -7.63
CA ARG A 137 -15.24 8.36 -7.09
C ARG A 137 -15.66 6.91 -7.23
N PHE A 138 -16.67 6.60 -8.05
CA PHE A 138 -17.19 5.23 -8.24
C PHE A 138 -16.84 4.63 -9.61
N GLY A 139 -16.32 5.40 -10.52
CA GLY A 139 -15.95 4.95 -11.86
C GLY A 139 -14.69 4.09 -11.88
N SER A 140 -14.49 3.38 -12.99
CA SER A 140 -13.37 2.49 -13.22
C SER A 140 -12.89 2.57 -14.66
N LEU A 141 -11.60 2.40 -14.88
CA LEU A 141 -10.95 2.21 -16.16
C LEU A 141 -10.97 0.73 -16.57
N ASP A 142 -10.56 0.43 -17.80
CA ASP A 142 -10.61 -0.94 -18.37
C ASP A 142 -9.51 -1.85 -17.80
N TYR A 143 -8.44 -1.30 -17.23
CA TYR A 143 -7.33 -2.09 -16.72
C TYR A 143 -7.75 -2.96 -15.53
N LYS A 144 -7.50 -4.27 -15.65
CA LYS A 144 -7.74 -5.29 -14.63
C LYS A 144 -6.54 -6.19 -14.50
N ASN A 145 -6.30 -6.64 -13.29
CA ASN A 145 -5.27 -7.65 -13.01
C ASN A 145 -5.60 -8.46 -11.77
N VAL A 146 -5.01 -9.65 -11.66
CA VAL A 146 -5.05 -10.48 -10.45
C VAL A 146 -3.68 -10.46 -9.81
N THR A 147 -3.55 -9.82 -8.66
CA THR A 147 -2.30 -9.82 -7.91
C THR A 147 -2.27 -10.94 -6.89
N SER A 148 -1.13 -11.59 -6.70
CA SER A 148 -0.97 -12.64 -5.70
C SER A 148 0.42 -12.60 -5.07
N HIS A 149 0.51 -12.80 -3.74
CA HIS A 149 1.79 -12.83 -3.06
C HIS A 149 1.82 -13.89 -1.95
N LEU A 150 2.90 -14.66 -1.94
CA LEU A 150 3.35 -15.40 -0.76
C LEU A 150 4.24 -14.48 0.08
N ASN A 151 3.89 -14.26 1.34
CA ASN A 151 4.59 -13.35 2.24
C ASN A 151 5.22 -14.13 3.39
N LEU A 152 6.54 -14.02 3.53
CA LEU A 152 7.28 -14.54 4.67
C LEU A 152 7.69 -13.37 5.57
N HIS A 153 7.27 -13.42 6.83
CA HIS A 153 7.62 -12.41 7.83
C HIS A 153 8.52 -13.04 8.89
N PHE A 154 9.59 -12.37 9.20
CA PHE A 154 10.56 -12.86 10.19
C PHE A 154 11.12 -11.71 11.01
N ARG A 155 11.22 -11.88 12.32
CA ARG A 155 11.93 -10.97 13.23
C ARG A 155 13.23 -11.55 13.71
N ASN A 156 14.33 -10.88 13.44
CA ASN A 156 15.62 -11.16 14.04
C ASN A 156 15.70 -10.50 15.41
N TYR A 157 16.03 -11.30 16.45
CA TYR A 157 16.27 -10.84 17.83
C TYR A 157 17.75 -10.73 18.19
N GLY A 158 18.65 -10.74 17.21
CA GLY A 158 20.08 -10.60 17.45
C GLY A 158 20.48 -9.22 17.97
N ARG A 159 21.78 -8.94 17.96
CA ARG A 159 22.36 -7.69 18.47
C ARG A 159 21.77 -6.42 17.81
N LEU A 160 21.35 -6.52 16.56
CA LEU A 160 20.62 -5.49 15.83
C LEU A 160 19.26 -6.09 15.41
N PRO A 161 18.20 -5.89 16.21
CA PRO A 161 16.90 -6.45 15.89
C PRO A 161 16.24 -5.73 14.74
N PHE A 162 15.68 -6.50 13.78
CA PHE A 162 14.94 -5.99 12.64
C PHE A 162 13.89 -6.97 12.16
N ASP A 163 12.90 -6.45 11.48
CA ASP A 163 11.86 -7.20 10.81
C ASP A 163 12.21 -7.35 9.33
N THR A 164 12.06 -8.55 8.81
CA THR A 164 12.20 -8.89 7.40
C THR A 164 10.85 -9.33 6.87
N LYS A 165 10.45 -8.79 5.74
CA LYS A 165 9.35 -9.32 4.93
C LYS A 165 9.88 -9.67 3.55
N ILE A 166 9.63 -10.89 3.11
CA ILE A 166 9.92 -11.33 1.74
C ILE A 166 8.60 -11.67 1.08
N SER A 167 8.34 -11.10 -0.07
CA SER A 167 7.11 -11.31 -0.84
C SER A 167 7.47 -11.83 -2.23
N PHE A 168 6.84 -12.92 -2.64
CA PHE A 168 6.97 -13.51 -3.98
C PHE A 168 5.63 -13.47 -4.65
N GLY A 169 5.55 -13.08 -5.92
CA GLY A 169 4.29 -13.17 -6.64
C GLY A 169 4.15 -12.16 -7.75
N GLU A 170 2.89 -11.97 -8.16
CA GLU A 170 2.46 -11.09 -9.23
C GLU A 170 2.01 -9.74 -8.69
N TYR A 171 2.56 -8.67 -9.28
CA TYR A 171 2.33 -7.28 -8.92
C TYR A 171 1.19 -6.65 -9.73
N LEU A 172 0.88 -5.38 -9.43
CA LEU A 172 -0.23 -4.66 -10.07
C LEU A 172 -0.09 -4.46 -11.58
N ALA A 173 1.13 -4.37 -12.09
CA ALA A 173 1.38 -4.21 -13.53
C ALA A 173 1.43 -5.55 -14.30
N GLY A 174 1.16 -6.67 -13.63
CA GLY A 174 1.22 -8.01 -14.21
C GLY A 174 2.64 -8.57 -14.28
N ASP A 175 3.59 -7.90 -13.64
CA ASP A 175 4.97 -8.33 -13.49
C ASP A 175 5.12 -9.32 -12.33
N GLU A 176 6.02 -10.29 -12.46
CA GLU A 176 6.31 -11.30 -11.45
C GLU A 176 7.68 -11.07 -10.81
N GLY A 177 7.79 -11.34 -9.50
CA GLY A 177 9.07 -11.15 -8.86
C GLY A 177 9.10 -11.31 -7.34
N ILE A 178 10.11 -10.68 -6.74
CA ILE A 178 10.38 -10.71 -5.30
C ILE A 178 10.56 -9.29 -4.75
N THR A 179 9.95 -9.01 -3.61
CA THR A 179 10.26 -7.83 -2.78
C THR A 179 10.88 -8.26 -1.46
N ILE A 180 11.99 -7.65 -1.10
CA ILE A 180 12.61 -7.76 0.22
C ILE A 180 12.43 -6.43 0.94
N ASP A 181 11.83 -6.46 2.14
CA ASP A 181 11.60 -5.30 3.00
C ASP A 181 12.27 -5.56 4.36
N LEU A 182 13.14 -4.67 4.77
CA LEU A 182 13.82 -4.69 6.06
C LEU A 182 13.42 -3.47 6.85
N SER A 183 12.96 -3.67 8.08
CA SER A 183 12.54 -2.55 8.92
C SER A 183 12.91 -2.74 10.38
N ARG A 184 12.98 -1.61 11.10
CA ARG A 184 13.17 -1.59 12.54
C ARG A 184 12.18 -0.64 13.18
N THR A 185 11.54 -1.12 14.24
CA THR A 185 10.70 -0.29 15.11
C THR A 185 11.48 -0.01 16.39
N PHE A 186 11.68 1.25 16.72
CA PHE A 186 12.36 1.72 17.91
C PHE A 186 11.41 1.77 19.10
N SER A 187 11.95 1.88 20.33
CA SER A 187 11.17 1.91 21.57
C SER A 187 10.18 3.09 21.65
N ASN A 188 10.46 4.20 20.98
CA ASN A 188 9.56 5.36 20.88
C ASN A 188 8.46 5.18 19.82
N GLY A 189 8.35 3.99 19.20
CA GLY A 189 7.37 3.71 18.15
C GLY A 189 7.76 4.16 16.74
N THR A 190 8.90 4.86 16.58
CA THR A 190 9.41 5.21 15.24
C THR A 190 9.77 3.95 14.49
N LYS A 191 9.27 3.81 13.26
CA LYS A 191 9.64 2.75 12.33
C LYS A 191 10.42 3.33 11.17
N PHE A 192 11.53 2.69 10.83
CA PHE A 192 12.32 2.97 9.64
C PHE A 192 12.50 1.68 8.85
N GLY A 193 12.42 1.76 7.53
CA GLY A 193 12.61 0.60 6.67
C GLY A 193 13.16 0.94 5.30
N VAL A 194 13.66 -0.09 4.65
CA VAL A 194 14.17 -0.08 3.28
C VAL A 194 13.58 -1.26 2.53
N PHE A 195 13.34 -1.10 1.24
CA PHE A 195 12.88 -2.20 0.39
C PHE A 195 13.57 -2.21 -0.96
N ALA A 196 13.57 -3.38 -1.59
CA ALA A 196 13.96 -3.59 -2.96
C ALA A 196 13.05 -4.62 -3.61
N SER A 197 12.58 -4.34 -4.83
CA SER A 197 11.74 -5.22 -5.63
C SER A 197 12.45 -5.55 -6.94
N PHE A 198 12.58 -6.84 -7.21
CA PHE A 198 13.18 -7.39 -8.43
C PHE A 198 12.08 -8.13 -9.17
N THR A 199 11.80 -7.72 -10.40
CA THR A 199 10.76 -8.32 -11.24
C THR A 199 11.33 -8.78 -12.57
N ASP A 200 10.54 -9.45 -13.37
CA ASP A 200 10.87 -9.91 -14.72
C ASP A 200 10.90 -8.80 -15.76
N VAL A 201 10.54 -7.55 -15.41
CA VAL A 201 10.66 -6.38 -16.27
C VAL A 201 12.11 -6.00 -16.43
N SER A 202 12.58 -5.95 -17.69
CA SER A 202 13.97 -5.60 -17.98
C SER A 202 14.30 -4.14 -17.64
N SER A 203 15.60 -3.85 -17.41
CA SER A 203 16.04 -2.48 -17.13
C SER A 203 15.77 -1.51 -18.28
N GLU A 204 15.75 -1.99 -19.53
CA GLU A 204 15.42 -1.20 -20.72
C GLU A 204 13.94 -0.79 -20.71
N GLN A 205 13.05 -1.71 -20.33
CA GLN A 205 11.61 -1.47 -20.21
C GLN A 205 11.29 -0.58 -19.01
N PHE A 206 12.01 -0.74 -17.91
CA PHE A 206 11.83 0.07 -16.71
C PHE A 206 12.32 1.52 -16.86
N GLY A 207 13.34 1.74 -17.68
CA GLY A 207 13.86 3.07 -18.02
C GLY A 207 14.68 3.77 -16.93
N GLU A 208 14.79 3.23 -15.72
CA GLU A 208 15.47 3.86 -14.57
C GLU A 208 16.30 2.88 -13.71
N GLY A 209 17.12 2.06 -14.32
CA GLY A 209 17.91 1.06 -13.61
C GLY A 209 17.23 -0.32 -13.57
N SER A 210 17.78 -1.26 -12.79
CA SER A 210 17.44 -2.67 -12.90
C SER A 210 16.37 -3.14 -11.90
N PHE A 211 15.96 -2.33 -10.92
CA PHE A 211 14.97 -2.71 -9.89
C PHE A 211 14.44 -1.52 -9.11
N ASP A 212 13.22 -1.65 -8.58
CA ASP A 212 12.62 -0.65 -7.69
C ASP A 212 13.18 -0.78 -6.27
N LYS A 213 13.44 0.35 -5.61
CA LYS A 213 13.98 0.43 -4.26
C LYS A 213 13.59 1.72 -3.57
N GLY A 214 13.53 1.67 -2.26
CA GLY A 214 13.20 2.86 -1.49
C GLY A 214 13.44 2.72 -0.01
N ILE A 215 13.29 3.85 0.67
CA ILE A 215 13.27 3.95 2.13
C ILE A 215 11.89 4.43 2.56
N TYR A 216 11.50 4.13 3.77
CA TYR A 216 10.28 4.65 4.36
C TYR A 216 10.41 4.82 5.87
N PHE A 217 9.58 5.66 6.44
CA PHE A 217 9.53 5.84 7.88
C PHE A 217 8.10 6.16 8.36
N ASN A 218 7.87 5.88 9.65
CA ASN A 218 6.71 6.31 10.40
C ASN A 218 7.16 6.82 11.75
N ILE A 219 6.83 8.07 12.07
CA ILE A 219 7.24 8.75 13.31
C ILE A 219 5.97 9.13 14.08
N PRO A 220 5.71 8.56 15.27
CA PRO A 220 4.63 9.01 16.12
C PRO A 220 4.98 10.39 16.71
N ILE A 221 4.09 11.38 16.52
CA ILE A 221 4.30 12.74 17.01
C ILE A 221 3.60 12.95 18.36
N PHE A 222 2.35 12.47 18.49
CA PHE A 222 1.57 12.54 19.72
C PHE A 222 1.08 11.15 20.10
N GLY A 223 1.94 10.33 20.67
CA GLY A 223 1.62 8.96 21.02
C GLY A 223 1.07 8.19 19.80
N ASN A 224 -0.09 7.57 19.94
CA ASN A 224 -0.73 6.83 18.84
C ASN A 224 -1.73 7.66 18.01
N TYR A 225 -1.90 8.97 18.31
CA TYR A 225 -2.94 9.78 17.69
C TYR A 225 -2.50 10.46 16.39
N ILE A 226 -1.26 10.94 16.33
CA ILE A 226 -0.72 11.63 15.16
C ILE A 226 0.59 10.98 14.77
N ASN A 227 0.66 10.49 13.53
CA ASN A 227 1.85 9.91 12.94
C ASN A 227 2.27 10.70 11.71
N TYR A 228 3.55 10.93 11.55
CA TYR A 228 4.12 11.40 10.30
C TYR A 228 4.73 10.22 9.57
N SER A 229 4.09 9.81 8.48
CA SER A 229 4.51 8.65 7.68
C SER A 229 4.91 9.10 6.29
N TRP A 230 6.00 8.54 5.81
CA TRP A 230 6.42 8.70 4.43
C TRP A 230 6.85 7.34 3.87
N ARG A 231 6.30 7.00 2.72
CA ARG A 231 6.71 5.87 1.91
C ARG A 231 6.60 6.30 0.45
N PRO A 232 7.65 6.11 -0.38
CA PRO A 232 7.54 6.41 -1.79
C PRO A 232 6.45 5.53 -2.41
N LEU A 233 5.70 6.10 -3.33
CA LEU A 233 4.85 5.32 -4.19
C LEU A 233 5.78 4.52 -5.09
N THR A 234 5.67 3.19 -5.03
CA THR A 234 6.44 2.32 -5.91
C THR A 234 6.03 2.55 -7.36
N LYS A 235 6.97 2.45 -8.28
CA LYS A 235 6.71 2.56 -9.72
C LYS A 235 5.92 1.35 -10.23
N ASP A 236 5.65 1.30 -11.53
CA ASP A 236 4.82 0.24 -12.10
C ASP A 236 5.40 -1.15 -11.88
N PRO A 237 6.68 -1.46 -12.16
CA PRO A 237 7.28 -2.72 -11.76
C PRO A 237 7.42 -2.82 -10.24
N GLY A 238 6.98 -3.93 -9.68
CA GLY A 238 7.00 -4.17 -8.25
C GLY A 238 5.94 -3.42 -7.44
N ALA A 239 4.98 -2.76 -8.08
CA ALA A 239 3.90 -2.06 -7.41
C ALA A 239 2.93 -3.02 -6.74
N LYS A 240 2.65 -2.81 -5.46
CA LYS A 240 1.70 -3.60 -4.67
C LYS A 240 0.44 -2.81 -4.35
N LEU A 241 -0.66 -3.54 -4.17
CA LEU A 241 -1.90 -2.99 -3.66
C LEU A 241 -1.71 -2.40 -2.25
N ILE A 242 -2.13 -1.14 -2.04
CA ILE A 242 -2.08 -0.46 -0.74
C ILE A 242 -3.36 -0.82 0.03
N ARG A 243 -3.25 -1.75 0.97
CA ARG A 243 -4.39 -2.27 1.71
C ARG A 243 -4.41 -1.80 3.16
N LYS A 244 -5.60 -1.67 3.71
CA LYS A 244 -5.81 -1.45 5.14
C LYS A 244 -6.24 -2.74 5.83
N ASN A 245 -5.99 -2.83 7.13
CA ASN A 245 -6.44 -3.93 7.98
C ASN A 245 -5.96 -5.33 7.53
N ASN A 246 -4.80 -5.42 6.86
CA ASN A 246 -4.23 -6.71 6.50
C ASN A 246 -3.94 -7.56 7.76
N LEU A 247 -4.02 -8.88 7.60
CA LEU A 247 -3.91 -9.81 8.74
C LEU A 247 -2.60 -9.70 9.48
N HIS A 248 -1.49 -9.47 8.77
CA HIS A 248 -0.19 -9.32 9.40
C HIS A 248 -0.18 -8.13 10.38
N ASP A 249 -0.61 -6.95 9.95
CA ASP A 249 -0.54 -5.74 10.78
C ASP A 249 -1.49 -5.81 11.97
N LEU A 250 -2.62 -6.51 11.82
CA LEU A 250 -3.59 -6.71 12.90
C LEU A 250 -3.14 -7.73 13.93
N LEU A 251 -2.57 -8.86 13.50
CA LEU A 251 -2.41 -10.05 14.33
C LEU A 251 -0.97 -10.33 14.73
N VAL A 252 0.03 -10.00 13.88
CA VAL A 252 1.41 -10.35 14.18
C VAL A 252 1.96 -9.43 15.26
N LYS A 253 2.14 -10.00 16.44
CA LYS A 253 2.74 -9.35 17.61
C LYS A 253 4.04 -10.04 17.94
N PHE A 254 5.11 -9.68 17.26
CA PHE A 254 6.42 -10.17 17.61
C PHE A 254 6.79 -9.74 19.03
N ARG A 255 7.64 -10.52 19.70
CA ARG A 255 8.10 -10.18 21.04
C ARG A 255 8.70 -8.77 21.05
N PRO A 256 8.45 -7.97 22.10
CA PRO A 256 9.10 -6.68 22.23
C PRO A 256 10.62 -6.83 22.17
N ILE A 257 11.27 -5.84 21.61
CA ILE A 257 12.72 -5.69 21.64
C ILE A 257 13.04 -4.87 22.88
N ASN A 258 13.72 -5.47 23.84
CA ASN A 258 14.21 -4.78 25.03
C ASN A 258 15.55 -4.10 24.74
#